data_dbd669286856407d12d1b526c03c30e4
#
_entry.id   dbd669286856407d12d1b526c03c30e4
#
_cell.length_a   1.000
_cell.length_b   1.000
_cell.length_c   1.000
_cell.angle_alpha   90.00
_cell.angle_beta   90.00
_cell.angle_gamma   90.00
#
_symmetry.space_group_name_H-M   'P 1'
#
loop_
_entity.id
_entity.type
_entity.pdbx_description
1 polymer ?
#
loop_
_entity_poly.entity_id
_entity_poly.type
_entity_poly.pdbx_seq_one_letter_code
_entity_poly.pdbx_strand_id
1 'polypeptide(L)'
;MEQEILNKLITKAREASERAYCPYTETPVGACVLTKNGMVFTGCNIENVTLSNTFGALEVAVCKAISEGGNNIIAVVIYCEPKIVFPSGSERQFLREFGSRSSVICASRDEVQEFTIQELLPYAVSNDGF
;
A
#
# COMPACT_ATOMS: atom_id res chain seq x y z
N MET A 1 0.59 1.85 16.51
CA MET A 1 1.89 1.34 16.01
C MET A 1 3.01 2.15 16.63
N GLU A 2 4.07 1.48 17.01
CA GLU A 2 5.24 2.14 17.56
C GLU A 2 5.85 3.10 16.54
N GLN A 3 6.22 4.29 16.99
CA GLN A 3 6.69 5.35 16.09
C GLN A 3 7.95 4.95 15.30
N GLU A 4 8.85 4.22 15.94
CA GLU A 4 10.07 3.77 15.28
C GLU A 4 9.79 2.83 14.12
N ILE A 5 8.85 1.89 14.33
CA ILE A 5 8.43 0.97 13.26
C ILE A 5 7.76 1.75 12.14
N LEU A 6 6.88 2.66 12.47
CA LEU A 6 6.19 3.50 11.48
C LEU A 6 7.20 4.27 10.64
N ASN A 7 8.20 4.87 11.27
CA ASN A 7 9.22 5.65 10.54
C ASN A 7 10.01 4.77 9.57
N LYS A 8 10.31 3.53 9.96
CA LYS A 8 11.00 2.58 9.08
C LYS A 8 10.14 2.21 7.88
N LEU A 9 8.84 1.97 8.10
CA LEU A 9 7.94 1.62 7.01
C LEU A 9 7.78 2.79 6.03
N ILE A 10 7.67 4.01 6.54
CA ILE A 10 7.57 5.21 5.70
C ILE A 10 8.84 5.36 4.87
N THR A 11 10.01 5.18 5.47
CA THR A 11 11.29 5.26 4.77
C THR A 11 11.35 4.25 3.64
N LYS A 12 10.93 3.01 3.89
CA LYS A 12 10.94 1.96 2.87
C LYS A 12 9.97 2.27 1.73
N ALA A 13 8.79 2.80 2.03
CA ALA A 13 7.84 3.20 1.01
C ALA A 13 8.39 4.35 0.17
N ARG A 14 9.04 5.33 0.81
CA ARG A 14 9.65 6.45 0.09
C ARG A 14 10.74 5.95 -0.86
N GLU A 15 11.62 5.07 -0.38
CA GLU A 15 12.69 4.49 -1.20
C GLU A 15 12.11 3.72 -2.38
N ALA A 16 11.03 2.97 -2.15
CA ALA A 16 10.38 2.24 -3.23
C ALA A 16 9.83 3.18 -4.30
N SER A 17 9.31 4.34 -3.91
CA SER A 17 8.76 5.30 -4.86
C SER A 17 9.80 5.78 -5.88
N GLU A 18 11.08 5.76 -5.50
CA GLU A 18 12.17 6.19 -6.40
C GLU A 18 12.37 5.23 -7.57
N ARG A 19 11.83 4.01 -7.50
CA ARG A 19 11.93 3.02 -8.56
C ARG A 19 10.67 2.93 -9.42
N ALA A 20 9.69 3.80 -9.17
CA ALA A 20 8.43 3.78 -9.90
C ALA A 20 8.64 3.94 -11.40
N TYR A 21 7.87 3.19 -12.18
CA TYR A 21 7.81 3.36 -13.62
C TYR A 21 6.52 4.10 -13.94
N CYS A 22 6.61 5.42 -14.09
CA CYS A 22 5.42 6.26 -14.25
C CYS A 22 5.61 7.34 -15.30
N PRO A 23 5.97 6.94 -16.56
CA PRO A 23 6.24 7.93 -17.60
C PRO A 23 5.00 8.71 -18.05
N TYR A 24 3.81 8.22 -17.74
CA TYR A 24 2.56 8.82 -18.22
C TYR A 24 2.01 9.84 -17.24
N THR A 25 1.94 9.51 -15.95
CA THR A 25 1.45 10.45 -14.94
C THR A 25 2.56 11.28 -14.31
N GLU A 26 3.80 10.80 -14.37
CA GLU A 26 4.94 11.40 -13.69
C GLU A 26 4.72 11.55 -12.18
N THR A 27 3.95 10.63 -11.61
CA THR A 27 3.61 10.64 -10.18
C THR A 27 4.13 9.36 -9.53
N PRO A 28 5.37 9.36 -9.00
CA PRO A 28 5.91 8.18 -8.32
C PRO A 28 5.19 7.93 -7.00
N VAL A 29 4.79 6.68 -6.80
CA VAL A 29 4.18 6.23 -5.56
C VAL A 29 4.93 5.01 -5.07
N GLY A 30 5.18 4.96 -3.78
CA GLY A 30 5.77 3.79 -3.14
C GLY A 30 4.83 3.23 -2.09
N ALA A 31 5.00 1.95 -1.80
CA ALA A 31 4.22 1.30 -0.76
C ALA A 31 5.08 0.32 0.01
N CYS A 32 4.67 0.06 1.24
CA CYS A 32 5.32 -0.90 2.12
C CYS A 32 4.24 -1.63 2.88
N VAL A 33 4.32 -2.96 2.95
CA VAL A 33 3.39 -3.77 3.73
C VAL A 33 4.14 -4.50 4.83
N LEU A 34 3.48 -4.65 5.98
CA LEU A 34 4.01 -5.36 7.14
C LEU A 34 3.06 -6.50 7.47
N THR A 35 3.60 -7.70 7.58
CA THR A 35 2.83 -8.88 7.96
C THR A 35 2.86 -9.08 9.47
N LYS A 36 1.95 -9.91 9.96
CA LYS A 36 1.83 -10.20 11.39
C LYS A 36 3.11 -10.80 11.97
N ASN A 37 3.84 -11.60 11.19
CA ASN A 37 5.08 -12.22 11.64
C ASN A 37 6.33 -11.35 11.36
N GLY A 38 6.14 -10.07 11.03
CA GLY A 38 7.24 -9.12 10.92
C GLY A 38 7.92 -9.03 9.56
N MET A 39 7.41 -9.71 8.53
CA MET A 39 7.95 -9.59 7.18
C MET A 39 7.53 -8.26 6.56
N VAL A 40 8.42 -7.68 5.77
CA VAL A 40 8.19 -6.37 5.13
C VAL A 40 8.43 -6.51 3.62
N PHE A 41 7.50 -5.98 2.84
CA PHE A 41 7.58 -6.01 1.38
C PHE A 41 7.27 -4.63 0.83
N THR A 42 7.93 -4.24 -0.25
CA THR A 42 7.74 -2.92 -0.85
C THR A 42 7.26 -3.04 -2.28
N GLY A 43 6.69 -1.97 -2.79
CA GLY A 43 6.26 -1.88 -4.18
C GLY A 43 6.23 -0.44 -4.63
N CYS A 44 6.13 -0.25 -5.95
CA CYS A 44 5.98 1.06 -6.56
C CYS A 44 4.97 0.94 -7.69
N ASN A 45 4.45 2.07 -8.16
CA ASN A 45 3.53 2.02 -9.29
C ASN A 45 4.28 1.72 -10.56
N ILE A 46 3.65 0.90 -11.41
CA ILE A 46 4.21 0.44 -12.68
C ILE A 46 3.14 0.68 -13.74
N GLU A 47 3.37 1.70 -14.53
CA GLU A 47 2.41 2.13 -15.54
C GLU A 47 2.61 1.41 -16.86
N ASN A 48 1.60 1.49 -17.69
CA ASN A 48 1.60 0.89 -19.00
C ASN A 48 0.92 1.85 -19.96
N VAL A 49 1.31 1.83 -21.23
CA VAL A 49 0.68 2.67 -22.26
C VAL A 49 -0.82 2.37 -22.32
N THR A 50 -1.22 1.16 -22.05
CA THR A 50 -2.63 0.82 -21.81
C THR A 50 -2.90 1.05 -20.33
N LEU A 51 -3.53 2.16 -19.99
CA LEU A 51 -3.67 2.60 -18.59
C LEU A 51 -4.32 1.56 -17.69
N SER A 52 -5.24 0.76 -18.24
CA SER A 52 -5.90 -0.29 -17.46
C SER A 52 -4.96 -1.42 -17.06
N ASN A 53 -3.75 -1.47 -17.61
CA ASN A 53 -2.73 -2.46 -17.26
C ASN A 53 -1.73 -1.90 -16.25
N THR A 54 -2.00 -0.73 -15.68
CA THR A 54 -1.16 -0.14 -14.64
C THR A 54 -1.37 -0.87 -13.31
N PHE A 55 -0.27 -1.13 -12.62
CA PHE A 55 -0.31 -1.70 -11.27
C PHE A 55 0.01 -0.59 -10.26
N GLY A 56 -0.84 -0.44 -9.25
CA GLY A 56 -0.60 0.52 -8.18
C GLY A 56 0.46 0.05 -7.21
N ALA A 57 1.09 0.97 -6.51
CA ALA A 57 2.18 0.66 -5.59
C ALA A 57 1.76 -0.32 -4.50
N LEU A 58 0.59 -0.11 -3.90
CA LEU A 58 0.08 -1.01 -2.86
C LEU A 58 -0.20 -2.39 -3.42
N GLU A 59 -0.79 -2.45 -4.60
CA GLU A 59 -1.08 -3.70 -5.28
C GLU A 59 0.21 -4.51 -5.50
N VAL A 60 1.27 -3.85 -5.98
CA VAL A 60 2.56 -4.51 -6.20
C VAL A 60 3.13 -5.04 -4.89
N ALA A 61 3.08 -4.24 -3.82
CA ALA A 61 3.62 -4.65 -2.51
C ALA A 61 2.85 -5.84 -1.94
N VAL A 62 1.52 -5.82 -2.05
CA VAL A 62 0.69 -6.93 -1.56
C VAL A 62 0.94 -8.19 -2.38
N CYS A 63 0.99 -8.07 -3.71
CA CYS A 63 1.29 -9.21 -4.58
C CYS A 63 2.64 -9.83 -4.22
N LYS A 64 3.64 -9.00 -3.98
CA LYS A 64 4.96 -9.48 -3.60
C LYS A 64 4.90 -10.23 -2.27
N ALA A 65 4.20 -9.67 -1.28
CA ALA A 65 4.06 -10.30 0.02
C ALA A 65 3.43 -11.69 -0.10
N ILE A 66 2.32 -11.78 -0.82
CA ILE A 66 1.59 -13.03 -0.95
C ILE A 66 2.40 -14.06 -1.75
N SER A 67 3.02 -13.63 -2.85
CA SER A 67 3.81 -14.54 -3.70
C SER A 67 5.05 -15.06 -3.02
N GLU A 68 5.54 -14.39 -1.99
CA GLU A 68 6.71 -14.84 -1.22
C GLU A 68 6.31 -15.51 0.10
N GLY A 69 5.04 -15.86 0.25
CA GLY A 69 4.57 -16.65 1.39
C GLY A 69 4.09 -15.82 2.57
N GLY A 70 4.09 -14.50 2.47
CA GLY A 70 3.52 -13.65 3.50
C GLY A 70 2.00 -13.66 3.45
N ASN A 71 1.37 -13.47 4.60
CA ASN A 71 -0.06 -13.29 4.69
C ASN A 71 -0.36 -12.53 5.98
N ASN A 72 -1.63 -12.28 6.27
CA ASN A 72 -2.03 -11.52 7.46
C ASN A 72 -1.31 -10.18 7.52
N ILE A 73 -1.61 -9.33 6.55
CA ILE A 73 -1.06 -7.98 6.50
C ILE A 73 -1.71 -7.16 7.61
N ILE A 74 -0.89 -6.54 8.45
CA ILE A 74 -1.39 -5.76 9.61
C ILE A 74 -1.24 -4.26 9.41
N ALA A 75 -0.36 -3.82 8.50
CA ALA A 75 -0.16 -2.41 8.24
C ALA A 75 0.39 -2.21 6.85
N VAL A 76 -0.01 -1.12 6.22
CA VAL A 76 0.54 -0.69 4.94
C VAL A 76 0.83 0.80 4.99
N VAL A 77 1.86 1.22 4.26
CA VAL A 77 2.18 2.63 4.06
C VAL A 77 2.16 2.90 2.57
N ILE A 78 1.53 3.99 2.17
CA ILE A 78 1.56 4.49 0.80
C ILE A 78 2.22 5.85 0.85
N TYR A 79 3.26 6.03 0.04
CA TYR A 79 4.06 7.27 0.04
C TYR A 79 4.01 7.95 -1.32
N CYS A 80 3.76 9.24 -1.31
CA CYS A 80 3.78 10.07 -2.50
C CYS A 80 4.16 11.50 -2.12
N GLU A 81 4.82 12.23 -3.03
CA GLU A 81 5.16 13.63 -2.84
C GLU A 81 4.60 14.45 -3.99
N PRO A 82 4.24 15.69 -3.77
CA PRO A 82 4.32 16.45 -2.51
C PRO A 82 3.13 16.24 -1.57
N LYS A 83 2.09 15.53 -2.01
CA LYS A 83 0.85 15.33 -1.23
C LYS A 83 0.58 13.86 -1.06
N ILE A 84 -0.05 13.52 0.06
CA ILE A 84 -0.50 12.14 0.28
C ILE A 84 -1.51 11.77 -0.81
N VAL A 85 -1.50 10.48 -1.15
CA VAL A 85 -2.52 9.88 -2.01
C VAL A 85 -3.15 8.72 -1.24
N PHE A 86 -4.38 8.42 -1.60
CA PHE A 86 -5.10 7.30 -1.00
C PHE A 86 -5.07 6.11 -1.94
N PRO A 87 -5.16 4.89 -1.41
CA PRO A 87 -5.25 3.73 -2.28
C PRO A 87 -6.53 3.79 -3.11
N SER A 88 -6.47 3.28 -4.33
CA SER A 88 -7.65 3.19 -5.19
C SER A 88 -8.68 2.24 -4.58
N GLY A 89 -9.92 2.31 -5.07
CA GLY A 89 -10.96 1.38 -4.62
C GLY A 89 -10.55 -0.06 -4.86
N SER A 90 -9.94 -0.35 -5.99
CA SER A 90 -9.43 -1.67 -6.32
C SER A 90 -8.36 -2.12 -5.33
N GLU A 91 -7.42 -1.25 -4.99
CA GLU A 91 -6.37 -1.57 -4.02
C GLU A 91 -6.93 -1.80 -2.62
N ARG A 92 -7.95 -1.04 -2.23
CA ARG A 92 -8.60 -1.23 -0.93
C ARG A 92 -9.24 -2.61 -0.84
N GLN A 93 -9.97 -3.01 -1.88
CA GLN A 93 -10.61 -4.33 -1.92
C GLN A 93 -9.55 -5.44 -1.92
N PHE A 94 -8.47 -5.24 -2.69
CA PHE A 94 -7.39 -6.22 -2.77
C PHE A 94 -6.73 -6.41 -1.40
N LEU A 95 -6.41 -5.31 -0.71
CA LEU A 95 -5.84 -5.37 0.63
C LEU A 95 -6.80 -6.04 1.61
N ARG A 96 -8.10 -5.77 1.50
CA ARG A 96 -9.11 -6.31 2.41
C ARG A 96 -9.07 -7.84 2.49
N GLU A 97 -8.76 -8.50 1.38
CA GLU A 97 -8.66 -9.96 1.33
C GLU A 97 -7.57 -10.49 2.27
N PHE A 98 -6.44 -9.79 2.34
CA PHE A 98 -5.25 -10.27 3.03
C PHE A 98 -4.96 -9.55 4.35
N GLY A 99 -5.72 -8.52 4.64
CA GLY A 99 -5.51 -7.73 5.85
C GLY A 99 -6.76 -6.99 6.27
N SER A 100 -7.78 -7.76 6.71
CA SER A 100 -9.11 -7.22 7.02
C SER A 100 -9.12 -6.21 8.18
N ARG A 101 -8.04 -6.13 8.94
CA ARG A 101 -7.90 -5.20 10.05
C ARG A 101 -6.63 -4.36 9.93
N SER A 102 -6.14 -4.19 8.72
CA SER A 102 -4.92 -3.45 8.47
C SER A 102 -5.06 -1.98 8.82
N SER A 103 -3.98 -1.41 9.36
CA SER A 103 -3.79 0.04 9.39
C SER A 103 -3.30 0.49 8.04
N VAL A 104 -3.87 1.57 7.51
CA VAL A 104 -3.48 2.15 6.23
C VAL A 104 -2.92 3.54 6.51
N ILE A 105 -1.64 3.72 6.27
CA ILE A 105 -0.94 4.97 6.51
C ILE A 105 -0.64 5.62 5.17
N CYS A 106 -1.14 6.84 4.98
CA CYS A 106 -0.87 7.63 3.80
C CYS A 106 0.11 8.73 4.19
N ALA A 107 1.28 8.75 3.56
CA ALA A 107 2.38 9.63 3.96
C ALA A 107 2.93 10.41 2.78
N SER A 108 3.43 11.59 3.06
CA SER A 108 4.21 12.42 2.16
C SER A 108 5.39 12.96 2.96
N ARG A 109 6.15 13.90 2.38
CA ARG A 109 7.26 14.51 3.11
C ARG A 109 6.82 15.17 4.41
N ASP A 110 5.68 15.86 4.39
CA ASP A 110 5.26 16.75 5.48
C ASP A 110 3.99 16.29 6.20
N GLU A 111 3.38 15.19 5.76
CA GLU A 111 2.08 14.80 6.29
C GLU A 111 1.99 13.29 6.42
N VAL A 112 1.35 12.83 7.49
CA VAL A 112 1.05 11.42 7.73
C VAL A 112 -0.38 11.34 8.26
N GLN A 113 -1.20 10.52 7.62
CA GLN A 113 -2.56 10.23 8.10
C GLN A 113 -2.74 8.72 8.18
N GLU A 114 -3.42 8.29 9.22
CA GLU A 114 -3.64 6.87 9.47
C GLU A 114 -5.13 6.56 9.49
N PHE A 115 -5.49 5.46 8.84
CA PHE A 115 -6.86 4.96 8.75
C PHE A 115 -6.85 3.46 8.99
N THR A 116 -8.01 2.88 9.25
CA THR A 116 -8.18 1.43 9.16
C THR A 116 -8.73 1.10 7.78
N ILE A 117 -8.50 -0.15 7.33
CA ILE A 117 -9.09 -0.57 6.05
C ILE A 117 -10.63 -0.57 6.13
N GLN A 118 -11.20 -0.82 7.31
CA GLN A 118 -12.65 -0.75 7.47
C GLN A 118 -13.19 0.66 7.25
N GLU A 119 -12.44 1.69 7.67
CA GLU A 119 -12.83 3.08 7.41
C GLU A 119 -12.79 3.43 5.93
N LEU A 120 -11.80 2.89 5.21
CA LEU A 120 -11.61 3.20 3.80
C LEU A 120 -12.45 2.33 2.87
N LEU A 121 -13.01 1.24 3.37
CA LEU A 121 -13.83 0.33 2.58
C LEU A 121 -14.94 -0.26 3.47
N PRO A 122 -15.94 0.57 3.86
CA PRO A 122 -17.04 0.07 4.67
C PRO A 122 -17.91 -0.91 3.87
N TYR A 123 -18.47 -1.90 4.57
CA TYR A 123 -19.36 -2.89 3.98
C TYR A 123 -18.74 -3.63 2.80
N ALA A 124 -17.46 -3.97 2.93
CA ALA A 124 -16.70 -4.61 1.86
C ALA A 124 -17.18 -6.03 1.62
N VAL A 125 -17.08 -6.45 0.36
CA VAL A 125 -17.18 -7.87 0.02
C VAL A 125 -16.04 -8.59 0.73
N SER A 126 -16.33 -9.72 1.34
CA SER A 126 -15.32 -10.47 2.09
C SER A 126 -15.39 -11.96 1.76
N ASN A 127 -14.29 -12.65 2.04
CA ASN A 127 -14.17 -14.09 1.80
C ASN A 127 -14.81 -14.95 2.89
N ASP A 128 -15.35 -14.31 3.93
CA ASP A 128 -16.09 -15.01 4.99
C ASP A 128 -17.59 -14.83 4.83
N GLY A 129 -18.03 -14.40 3.65
CA GLY A 129 -19.43 -14.23 3.32
C GLY A 129 -19.84 -12.77 3.19
N PHE A 130 -20.99 -12.53 2.63
CA PHE A 130 -21.50 -11.18 2.39
C PHE A 130 -22.56 -10.82 3.41
#